data_3b9fb2b03ec3870a488470802c695616
#
_entry.id   3b9fb2b03ec3870a488470802c695616
#
_cell.length_a   1.000
_cell.length_b   1.000
_cell.length_c   1.000
_cell.angle_alpha   90.00
_cell.angle_beta   90.00
_cell.angle_gamma   90.00
#
_symmetry.space_group_name_H-M   'P 1'
#
loop_
_entity.id
_entity.type
_entity.pdbx_description
1 polymer ?
#
loop_
_entity_poly.entity_id
_entity_poly.type
_entity_poly.pdbx_seq_one_letter_code
_entity_poly.pdbx_strand_id
1 'polypeptide(L)'
;WGMFGAADSEGNAREDVRKEAWKKYEAIWTQIAERYGEYGDHLIFESANEELSDFVGGDNLGLNTKYEGVQGNLTNDEAYEVTNRINQKFVEIVRNSSDKLFCENNKYRQLLIAGFATDLDKTCDERFKMPTDTVAENGQTKLSVSIHYYSPYGWGILEDKTNADYQGSWGSQEDYDYLHSQFDKLKKFSDNGYGIIIGEYGFGNTDKKGIPAYVKEVMTYGKKIGATPVLWNNSVFDRYDGVICFKDFAQMLEEVTGATNVPLE
;
A
#
# COMPACT_ATOMS: atom_id res chain seq x y z
N TRP A 1 -3.02 13.35 -4.75
CA TRP A 1 -1.73 12.74 -5.15
C TRP A 1 -0.80 13.78 -5.75
N GLY A 2 0.50 13.59 -5.58
CA GLY A 2 1.53 14.34 -6.27
C GLY A 2 1.72 15.80 -5.87
N MET A 3 0.85 16.40 -5.06
CA MET A 3 0.98 17.80 -4.67
C MET A 3 2.30 18.11 -3.94
N PHE A 4 2.87 17.12 -3.27
CA PHE A 4 4.16 17.27 -2.57
C PHE A 4 5.33 17.52 -3.53
N GLY A 5 5.23 17.06 -4.77
CA GLY A 5 6.22 17.25 -5.83
C GLY A 5 5.83 18.25 -6.91
N ALA A 6 4.85 19.10 -6.65
CA ALA A 6 4.29 20.01 -7.65
C ALA A 6 5.31 20.97 -8.28
N ALA A 7 5.25 21.11 -9.60
CA ALA A 7 6.03 22.02 -10.41
C ALA A 7 5.15 22.70 -11.47
N ASP A 8 5.66 23.77 -12.09
CA ASP A 8 5.02 24.38 -13.26
C ASP A 8 5.42 23.65 -14.56
N SER A 9 4.89 24.11 -15.68
CA SER A 9 5.18 23.55 -17.01
C SER A 9 6.64 23.71 -17.46
N GLU A 10 7.40 24.55 -16.80
CA GLU A 10 8.84 24.75 -17.05
C GLU A 10 9.71 23.88 -16.13
N GLY A 11 9.08 23.17 -15.19
CA GLY A 11 9.76 22.31 -14.21
C GLY A 11 10.21 23.03 -12.94
N ASN A 12 9.79 24.28 -12.71
CA ASN A 12 10.13 24.99 -11.49
C ASN A 12 9.20 24.56 -10.36
N ALA A 13 9.73 24.39 -9.16
CA ALA A 13 8.95 23.97 -7.99
C ALA A 13 7.81 24.94 -7.66
N ARG A 14 6.60 24.42 -7.53
CA ARG A 14 5.42 25.16 -7.06
C ARG A 14 5.33 25.08 -5.54
N GLU A 15 6.17 25.88 -4.89
CA GLU A 15 6.28 25.90 -3.43
C GLU A 15 4.96 26.24 -2.71
N ASP A 16 4.10 27.01 -3.33
CA ASP A 16 2.75 27.33 -2.84
C ASP A 16 1.89 26.07 -2.76
N VAL A 17 1.92 25.22 -3.80
CA VAL A 17 1.17 23.95 -3.86
C VAL A 17 1.78 22.93 -2.89
N ARG A 18 3.11 22.82 -2.87
CA ARG A 18 3.82 21.90 -1.93
C ARG A 18 3.50 22.24 -0.46
N LYS A 19 3.50 23.52 -0.09
CA LYS A 19 3.11 23.98 1.26
C LYS A 19 1.64 23.68 1.57
N GLU A 20 0.77 23.84 0.58
CA GLU A 20 -0.65 23.48 0.75
C GLU A 20 -0.83 21.96 0.97
N ALA A 21 -0.05 21.12 0.27
CA ALA A 21 -0.05 19.69 0.47
C ALA A 21 0.28 19.31 1.92
N TRP A 22 1.35 19.84 2.46
CA TRP A 22 1.73 19.61 3.87
C TRP A 22 0.66 20.09 4.84
N LYS A 23 0.11 21.26 4.65
CA LYS A 23 -0.98 21.79 5.46
C LYS A 23 -2.22 20.89 5.44
N LYS A 24 -2.61 20.41 4.28
CA LYS A 24 -3.76 19.50 4.13
C LYS A 24 -3.50 18.17 4.81
N TYR A 25 -2.31 17.60 4.59
CA TYR A 25 -1.92 16.33 5.18
C TYR A 25 -1.97 16.40 6.72
N GLU A 26 -1.35 17.41 7.31
CA GLU A 26 -1.38 17.65 8.75
C GLU A 26 -2.80 17.83 9.28
N ALA A 27 -3.61 18.64 8.61
CA ALA A 27 -4.99 18.91 9.04
C ALA A 27 -5.87 17.65 8.95
N ILE A 28 -5.73 16.84 7.90
CA ILE A 28 -6.50 15.61 7.71
C ILE A 28 -6.11 14.59 8.78
N TRP A 29 -4.82 14.33 8.93
CA TRP A 29 -4.35 13.33 9.89
C TRP A 29 -4.60 13.73 11.34
N THR A 30 -4.53 15.03 11.67
CA THR A 30 -4.93 15.53 12.99
C THR A 30 -6.39 15.22 13.26
N GLN A 31 -7.27 15.52 12.33
CA GLN A 31 -8.72 15.23 12.47
C GLN A 31 -9.00 13.72 12.58
N ILE A 32 -8.34 12.89 11.78
CA ILE A 32 -8.48 11.43 11.83
C ILE A 32 -8.03 10.90 13.19
N ALA A 33 -6.82 11.29 13.62
CA ALA A 33 -6.24 10.84 14.88
C ALA A 33 -7.11 11.22 16.08
N GLU A 34 -7.65 12.43 16.09
CA GLU A 34 -8.56 12.89 17.15
C GLU A 34 -9.93 12.19 17.07
N ARG A 35 -10.50 12.09 15.87
CA ARG A 35 -11.85 11.52 15.69
C ARG A 35 -11.94 10.05 16.04
N TYR A 36 -10.87 9.30 15.79
CA TYR A 36 -10.82 7.85 15.98
C TYR A 36 -9.86 7.41 17.10
N GLY A 37 -9.47 8.35 17.97
CA GLY A 37 -8.55 8.10 19.06
C GLY A 37 -9.03 7.08 20.10
N GLU A 38 -10.34 7.00 20.31
CA GLU A 38 -10.97 6.04 21.25
C GLU A 38 -10.94 4.58 20.75
N TYR A 39 -10.78 4.38 19.45
CA TYR A 39 -10.76 3.03 18.89
C TYR A 39 -9.45 2.32 19.27
N GLY A 40 -9.57 1.06 19.71
CA GLY A 40 -8.43 0.23 20.11
C GLY A 40 -7.70 -0.43 18.93
N ASP A 41 -7.13 -1.59 19.21
CA ASP A 41 -6.25 -2.35 18.29
C ASP A 41 -6.94 -2.88 17.02
N HIS A 42 -8.27 -2.80 16.94
CA HIS A 42 -9.03 -3.17 15.75
C HIS A 42 -8.95 -2.13 14.62
N LEU A 43 -8.34 -0.97 14.88
CA LEU A 43 -8.19 0.09 13.90
C LEU A 43 -6.71 0.45 13.71
N ILE A 44 -6.21 0.22 12.51
CA ILE A 44 -4.88 0.57 12.06
C ILE A 44 -4.98 1.84 11.21
N PHE A 45 -4.04 2.75 11.36
CA PHE A 45 -3.90 3.91 10.47
C PHE A 45 -2.79 3.69 9.48
N GLU A 46 -3.02 4.02 8.22
CA GLU A 46 -2.04 3.94 7.14
C GLU A 46 -1.69 5.34 6.61
N SER A 47 -0.39 5.62 6.45
CA SER A 47 0.15 6.96 6.22
C SER A 47 -0.23 7.57 4.88
N ALA A 48 -0.29 6.77 3.81
CA ALA A 48 -0.58 7.19 2.45
C ALA A 48 -0.96 6.00 1.57
N ASN A 49 -1.48 6.27 0.38
CA ASN A 49 -1.78 5.27 -0.64
C ASN A 49 -1.12 5.66 -1.96
N GLU A 50 -0.14 4.87 -2.42
CA GLU A 50 0.56 5.05 -3.72
C GLU A 50 1.03 6.48 -4.00
N GLU A 51 1.35 7.24 -2.96
CA GLU A 51 1.73 8.64 -3.09
C GLU A 51 3.01 8.77 -3.92
N LEU A 52 3.04 9.74 -4.84
CA LEU A 52 4.12 10.01 -5.79
C LEU A 52 4.32 8.94 -6.88
N SER A 53 3.42 7.94 -7.04
CA SER A 53 3.59 6.87 -8.02
C SER A 53 3.76 7.38 -9.45
N ASP A 54 2.96 8.35 -9.86
CA ASP A 54 2.87 8.82 -11.24
C ASP A 54 3.49 10.21 -11.49
N PHE A 55 4.14 10.80 -10.48
CA PHE A 55 4.52 12.22 -10.51
C PHE A 55 6.02 12.47 -10.39
N VAL A 56 6.80 11.42 -10.56
CA VAL A 56 8.24 11.51 -10.73
C VAL A 56 8.53 11.63 -12.22
N GLY A 57 9.14 12.71 -12.63
CA GLY A 57 9.55 12.89 -14.02
C GLY A 57 8.65 13.76 -14.91
N GLY A 58 7.75 14.53 -14.34
CA GLY A 58 7.04 15.60 -15.08
C GLY A 58 5.63 15.26 -15.54
N ASP A 59 5.01 14.23 -14.96
CA ASP A 59 3.63 13.89 -15.27
C ASP A 59 2.63 14.92 -14.73
N ASN A 60 1.53 15.09 -15.44
CA ASN A 60 0.49 16.06 -15.07
C ASN A 60 -0.28 15.57 -13.84
N LEU A 61 -0.44 16.42 -12.83
CA LEU A 61 -1.18 16.08 -11.62
C LEU A 61 -2.67 15.82 -11.82
N GLY A 62 -3.27 16.22 -12.93
CA GLY A 62 -4.66 15.93 -13.29
C GLY A 62 -5.72 16.37 -12.28
N LEU A 63 -5.39 17.26 -11.34
CA LEU A 63 -6.14 17.40 -10.08
C LEU A 63 -7.43 18.20 -10.18
N ASN A 64 -7.49 19.25 -10.85
CA ASN A 64 -8.65 20.10 -11.11
C ASN A 64 -8.19 21.45 -11.66
N THR A 65 -9.14 22.31 -12.02
CA THR A 65 -8.87 23.63 -12.60
C THR A 65 -7.99 24.55 -11.75
N LYS A 66 -7.98 24.39 -10.40
CA LYS A 66 -7.10 25.17 -9.51
C LYS A 66 -5.62 24.87 -9.72
N TYR A 67 -5.31 23.68 -10.18
CA TYR A 67 -3.95 23.19 -10.39
C TYR A 67 -3.66 22.90 -11.86
N GLU A 68 -4.43 23.49 -12.77
CA GLU A 68 -4.19 23.38 -14.20
C GLU A 68 -2.77 23.83 -14.54
N GLY A 69 -2.07 23.03 -15.34
CA GLY A 69 -0.67 23.27 -15.69
C GLY A 69 0.36 22.90 -14.60
N VAL A 70 -0.08 22.39 -13.46
CA VAL A 70 0.82 21.84 -12.44
C VAL A 70 1.13 20.38 -12.76
N GLN A 71 2.39 20.03 -12.72
CA GLN A 71 2.89 18.67 -12.96
C GLN A 71 3.84 18.24 -11.84
N GLY A 72 4.16 16.95 -11.73
CA GLY A 72 5.19 16.45 -10.83
C GLY A 72 6.57 16.66 -11.44
N ASN A 73 7.54 17.00 -10.62
CA ASN A 73 8.93 17.19 -11.07
C ASN A 73 9.93 16.84 -9.97
N LEU A 74 9.73 15.69 -9.33
CA LEU A 74 10.72 15.17 -8.40
C LEU A 74 11.67 14.23 -9.12
N THR A 75 12.94 14.31 -8.79
CA THR A 75 13.86 13.20 -9.03
C THR A 75 13.49 12.03 -8.12
N ASN A 76 13.98 10.83 -8.45
CA ASN A 76 13.76 9.67 -7.57
C ASN A 76 14.28 9.90 -6.15
N ASP A 77 15.43 10.55 -5.98
CA ASP A 77 15.99 10.81 -4.65
C ASP A 77 15.11 11.76 -3.84
N GLU A 78 14.64 12.86 -4.45
CA GLU A 78 13.69 13.78 -3.82
C GLU A 78 12.37 13.10 -3.46
N ALA A 79 11.89 12.18 -4.30
CA ALA A 79 10.66 11.44 -4.03
C ALA A 79 10.82 10.50 -2.82
N TYR A 80 11.98 9.85 -2.64
CA TYR A 80 12.29 9.11 -1.41
C TYR A 80 12.35 10.01 -0.18
N GLU A 81 12.98 11.18 -0.28
CA GLU A 81 13.03 12.14 0.82
C GLU A 81 11.62 12.60 1.22
N VAL A 82 10.77 12.91 0.24
CA VAL A 82 9.38 13.32 0.49
C VAL A 82 8.58 12.18 1.11
N THR A 83 8.70 10.95 0.61
CA THR A 83 8.03 9.76 1.16
C THR A 83 8.45 9.52 2.61
N ASN A 84 9.74 9.54 2.89
CA ASN A 84 10.26 9.36 4.26
C ASN A 84 9.74 10.46 5.20
N ARG A 85 9.66 11.71 4.72
CA ARG A 85 9.13 12.83 5.49
C ARG A 85 7.62 12.72 5.73
N ILE A 86 6.84 12.26 4.75
CA ILE A 86 5.39 11.99 4.91
C ILE A 86 5.20 10.99 6.05
N ASN A 87 5.91 9.89 6.00
CA ASN A 87 5.82 8.82 6.99
C ASN A 87 6.24 9.27 8.39
N GLN A 88 7.33 10.04 8.51
CA GLN A 88 7.76 10.59 9.79
C GLN A 88 6.72 11.56 10.38
N LYS A 89 6.18 12.47 9.54
CA LYS A 89 5.13 13.40 9.94
C LYS A 89 3.86 12.69 10.40
N PHE A 90 3.48 11.63 9.72
CA PHE A 90 2.33 10.79 10.11
C PHE A 90 2.50 10.22 11.52
N VAL A 91 3.63 9.57 11.79
CA VAL A 91 3.92 9.02 13.11
C VAL A 91 3.85 10.10 14.18
N GLU A 92 4.50 11.26 13.95
CA GLU A 92 4.49 12.38 14.87
C GLU A 92 3.07 12.87 15.19
N ILE A 93 2.22 13.06 14.16
CA ILE A 93 0.85 13.53 14.35
C ILE A 93 0.05 12.53 15.20
N VAL A 94 0.12 11.25 14.88
CA VAL A 94 -0.65 10.24 15.59
C VAL A 94 -0.16 10.09 17.04
N ARG A 95 1.15 9.97 17.25
CA ARG A 95 1.72 9.82 18.61
C ARG A 95 1.44 11.03 19.49
N ASN A 96 1.63 12.25 18.96
CA ASN A 96 1.38 13.49 19.70
C ASN A 96 -0.12 13.70 20.04
N SER A 97 -1.03 13.10 19.27
CA SER A 97 -2.46 13.17 19.58
C SER A 97 -2.83 12.39 20.84
N SER A 98 -2.01 11.42 21.27
CA SER A 98 -2.31 10.56 22.43
C SER A 98 -2.48 11.30 23.77
N ASP A 99 -1.96 12.51 23.86
CA ASP A 99 -2.11 13.35 25.05
C ASP A 99 -3.47 14.10 25.09
N LYS A 100 -4.27 14.01 24.01
CA LYS A 100 -5.59 14.61 23.95
C LYS A 100 -6.64 13.68 24.57
N LEU A 101 -7.70 14.29 25.07
CA LEU A 101 -8.84 13.58 25.67
C LEU A 101 -9.41 12.56 24.67
N PHE A 102 -9.61 11.33 25.11
CA PHE A 102 -10.11 10.20 24.32
C PHE A 102 -9.21 9.74 23.17
N CYS A 103 -7.91 10.06 23.21
CA CYS A 103 -6.96 9.66 22.18
C CYS A 103 -5.81 8.76 22.67
N GLU A 104 -5.92 8.25 23.90
CA GLU A 104 -4.86 7.49 24.57
C GLU A 104 -4.41 6.25 23.80
N ASN A 105 -5.32 5.62 23.04
CA ASN A 105 -5.01 4.46 22.21
C ASN A 105 -4.04 4.77 21.08
N ASN A 106 -3.94 6.03 20.65
CA ASN A 106 -3.00 6.43 19.61
C ASN A 106 -1.54 6.29 20.05
N LYS A 107 -1.28 6.23 21.36
CA LYS A 107 0.05 5.96 21.88
C LYS A 107 0.61 4.62 21.41
N TYR A 108 -0.22 3.58 21.42
CA TYR A 108 0.19 2.21 21.07
C TYR A 108 -0.51 1.68 19.81
N ARG A 109 -1.20 2.54 19.08
CA ARG A 109 -1.85 2.16 17.82
C ARG A 109 -0.82 1.61 16.84
N GLN A 110 -1.16 0.49 16.21
CA GLN A 110 -0.38 -0.01 15.07
C GLN A 110 -0.48 0.99 13.93
N LEU A 111 0.66 1.41 13.39
CA LEU A 111 0.77 2.33 12.27
C LEU A 111 1.35 1.61 11.07
N LEU A 112 0.70 1.79 9.93
CA LEU A 112 1.09 1.21 8.67
C LEU A 112 1.80 2.28 7.84
N ILE A 113 3.03 2.01 7.50
CA ILE A 113 3.95 2.94 6.84
C ILE A 113 3.99 2.61 5.36
N ALA A 114 3.39 3.48 4.56
CA ALA A 114 3.37 3.30 3.11
C ALA A 114 4.77 3.42 2.54
N GLY A 115 5.19 2.42 1.77
CA GLY A 115 6.42 2.49 0.98
C GLY A 115 6.33 3.54 -0.12
N PHE A 116 7.45 3.84 -0.78
CA PHE A 116 7.41 4.76 -1.91
C PHE A 116 6.49 4.20 -3.01
N ALA A 117 5.43 4.94 -3.33
CA ALA A 117 4.35 4.51 -4.22
C ALA A 117 3.71 3.16 -3.81
N THR A 118 3.90 2.70 -2.57
CA THR A 118 3.62 1.34 -2.10
C THR A 118 4.16 0.22 -3.00
N ASP A 119 5.07 0.55 -3.92
CA ASP A 119 5.74 -0.39 -4.79
C ASP A 119 6.77 -1.23 -4.01
N LEU A 120 6.79 -2.54 -4.23
CA LEU A 120 7.63 -3.47 -3.47
C LEU A 120 9.12 -3.17 -3.68
N ASP A 121 9.57 -3.01 -4.93
CA ASP A 121 10.98 -2.80 -5.23
C ASP A 121 11.46 -1.44 -4.73
N LYS A 122 10.66 -0.39 -4.94
CA LYS A 122 10.95 0.96 -4.42
C LYS A 122 10.97 0.99 -2.89
N THR A 123 10.06 0.27 -2.24
CA THR A 123 10.03 0.15 -0.77
C THR A 123 11.24 -0.63 -0.24
N CYS A 124 11.74 -1.59 -1.02
CA CYS A 124 12.95 -2.34 -0.68
C CYS A 124 14.26 -1.62 -1.04
N ASP A 125 14.24 -0.49 -1.72
CA ASP A 125 15.42 0.34 -1.99
C ASP A 125 15.99 0.93 -0.68
N GLU A 126 17.30 1.10 -0.62
CA GLU A 126 18.00 1.62 0.57
C GLU A 126 17.68 3.07 0.91
N ARG A 127 17.13 3.85 -0.02
CA ARG A 127 16.70 5.24 0.18
C ARG A 127 15.39 5.33 0.98
N PHE A 128 14.54 4.30 0.91
CA PHE A 128 13.35 4.23 1.76
C PHE A 128 13.79 3.94 3.21
N LYS A 129 13.28 4.72 4.15
CA LYS A 129 13.56 4.58 5.59
C LYS A 129 12.25 4.47 6.36
N MET A 130 12.19 3.49 7.23
CA MET A 130 11.13 3.47 8.24
C MET A 130 11.27 4.69 9.15
N PRO A 131 10.16 5.34 9.54
CA PRO A 131 10.20 6.48 10.43
C PRO A 131 10.70 6.10 11.82
N THR A 132 11.25 7.07 12.54
CA THR A 132 11.59 6.92 13.94
C THR A 132 10.32 6.92 14.78
N ASP A 133 10.15 5.89 15.60
CA ASP A 133 9.09 5.80 16.61
C ASP A 133 9.70 5.24 17.89
N THR A 134 9.55 5.96 18.99
CA THR A 134 10.05 5.51 20.31
C THR A 134 9.10 4.54 21.00
N VAL A 135 7.92 4.32 20.43
CA VAL A 135 6.90 3.46 21.01
C VAL A 135 7.22 2.00 20.70
N ALA A 136 7.37 1.23 21.75
CA ALA A 136 7.46 -0.23 21.66
C ALA A 136 6.64 -0.86 22.78
N GLU A 137 6.05 -2.00 22.51
CA GLU A 137 5.34 -2.80 23.51
C GLU A 137 5.96 -4.19 23.55
N ASN A 138 6.40 -4.63 24.72
CA ASN A 138 7.09 -5.90 24.88
C ASN A 138 8.34 -6.05 23.96
N GLY A 139 9.02 -4.95 23.66
CA GLY A 139 10.19 -4.92 22.80
C GLY A 139 9.88 -4.97 21.29
N GLN A 140 8.60 -4.90 20.92
CA GLN A 140 8.16 -4.88 19.52
C GLN A 140 7.72 -3.48 19.13
N THR A 141 8.15 -3.00 17.97
CA THR A 141 7.66 -1.74 17.40
C THR A 141 6.19 -1.82 17.04
N LYS A 142 5.51 -0.69 17.08
CA LYS A 142 4.13 -0.55 16.62
C LYS A 142 4.05 -0.02 15.18
N LEU A 143 5.07 -0.30 14.39
CA LEU A 143 5.11 0.04 12.96
C LEU A 143 5.09 -1.23 12.11
N SER A 144 4.35 -1.16 11.02
CA SER A 144 4.38 -2.14 9.92
C SER A 144 4.64 -1.40 8.61
N VAL A 145 5.30 -2.04 7.66
CA VAL A 145 5.43 -1.52 6.31
C VAL A 145 4.24 -1.96 5.45
N SER A 146 3.76 -1.07 4.58
CA SER A 146 2.74 -1.35 3.56
C SER A 146 3.33 -1.36 2.18
N ILE A 147 3.00 -2.38 1.40
CA ILE A 147 3.26 -2.45 -0.03
C ILE A 147 2.01 -2.91 -0.78
N HIS A 148 1.95 -2.61 -2.08
CA HIS A 148 0.99 -3.18 -3.01
C HIS A 148 1.69 -4.15 -3.96
N TYR A 149 1.01 -5.22 -4.37
CA TYR A 149 1.60 -6.25 -5.21
C TYR A 149 0.65 -6.68 -6.32
N TYR A 150 0.90 -6.17 -7.52
CA TYR A 150 0.17 -6.52 -8.74
C TYR A 150 1.08 -7.12 -9.81
N SER A 151 2.25 -7.62 -9.39
CA SER A 151 3.24 -8.20 -10.29
C SER A 151 2.98 -9.68 -10.60
N PRO A 152 3.35 -10.14 -11.78
CA PRO A 152 3.97 -9.35 -12.85
C PRO A 152 2.97 -8.43 -13.55
N TYR A 153 3.38 -7.22 -13.93
CA TYR A 153 2.49 -6.19 -14.50
C TYR A 153 1.65 -6.69 -15.67
N GLY A 154 2.26 -7.44 -16.58
CA GLY A 154 1.58 -7.99 -17.77
C GLY A 154 0.43 -8.92 -17.44
N TRP A 155 0.47 -9.60 -16.30
CA TRP A 155 -0.62 -10.42 -15.81
C TRP A 155 -1.51 -9.68 -14.81
N GLY A 156 -0.93 -8.97 -13.86
CA GLY A 156 -1.66 -8.36 -12.74
C GLY A 156 -2.51 -7.16 -13.14
N ILE A 157 -2.01 -6.31 -14.05
CA ILE A 157 -2.65 -5.02 -14.36
C ILE A 157 -3.04 -4.89 -15.82
N LEU A 158 -2.19 -5.36 -16.76
CA LEU A 158 -2.35 -5.09 -18.18
C LEU A 158 -3.57 -5.83 -18.75
N GLU A 159 -4.53 -5.08 -19.29
CA GLU A 159 -5.75 -5.62 -19.89
C GLU A 159 -5.70 -5.69 -21.42
N ASP A 160 -4.90 -4.85 -22.06
CA ASP A 160 -4.76 -4.82 -23.51
C ASP A 160 -4.04 -6.06 -24.02
N LYS A 161 -4.84 -7.00 -24.57
CA LYS A 161 -4.35 -8.26 -25.14
C LYS A 161 -3.45 -8.09 -26.38
N THR A 162 -3.40 -6.89 -26.96
CA THR A 162 -2.55 -6.58 -28.13
C THR A 162 -1.16 -6.06 -27.72
N ASN A 163 -0.99 -5.70 -26.46
CA ASN A 163 0.29 -5.27 -25.92
C ASN A 163 1.27 -6.45 -25.83
N ALA A 164 2.52 -6.23 -26.22
CA ALA A 164 3.55 -7.26 -26.23
C ALA A 164 3.85 -7.86 -24.85
N ASP A 165 3.65 -7.07 -23.78
CA ASP A 165 3.88 -7.50 -22.41
C ASP A 165 2.69 -8.18 -21.76
N TYR A 166 1.56 -8.32 -22.48
CA TYR A 166 0.36 -8.95 -21.96
C TYR A 166 0.57 -10.43 -21.65
N GLN A 167 0.23 -10.82 -20.44
CA GLN A 167 0.22 -12.20 -19.98
C GLN A 167 -1.21 -12.65 -19.66
N GLY A 168 -1.71 -13.66 -20.35
CA GLY A 168 -3.06 -14.20 -20.16
C GLY A 168 -3.18 -15.27 -19.06
N SER A 169 -2.05 -15.76 -18.55
CA SER A 169 -2.02 -16.84 -17.53
C SER A 169 -0.91 -16.65 -16.52
N TRP A 170 -1.12 -17.16 -15.32
CA TRP A 170 -0.16 -17.26 -14.23
C TRP A 170 -0.14 -18.71 -13.71
N GLY A 171 1.02 -19.18 -13.24
CA GLY A 171 1.16 -20.50 -12.61
C GLY A 171 2.28 -21.36 -13.21
N SER A 172 3.15 -20.79 -14.04
CA SER A 172 4.40 -21.44 -14.45
C SER A 172 5.39 -21.46 -13.27
N GLN A 173 6.41 -22.30 -13.34
CA GLN A 173 7.46 -22.34 -12.31
C GLN A 173 8.15 -20.97 -12.18
N GLU A 174 8.35 -20.29 -13.32
CA GLU A 174 8.94 -18.95 -13.35
C GLU A 174 8.08 -17.93 -12.60
N ASP A 175 6.75 -18.04 -12.69
CA ASP A 175 5.82 -17.15 -11.96
C ASP A 175 5.96 -17.33 -10.45
N TYR A 176 6.02 -18.58 -9.97
CA TYR A 176 6.24 -18.89 -8.56
C TYR A 176 7.60 -18.40 -8.09
N ASP A 177 8.66 -18.68 -8.83
CA ASP A 177 10.03 -18.28 -8.48
C ASP A 177 10.15 -16.75 -8.43
N TYR A 178 9.51 -16.05 -9.37
CA TYR A 178 9.46 -14.60 -9.38
C TYR A 178 8.75 -14.05 -8.13
N LEU A 179 7.54 -14.54 -7.82
CA LEU A 179 6.79 -14.10 -6.63
C LEU A 179 7.61 -14.33 -5.35
N HIS A 180 8.21 -15.52 -5.20
CA HIS A 180 9.04 -15.84 -4.04
C HIS A 180 10.22 -14.88 -3.92
N SER A 181 10.92 -14.61 -5.04
CA SER A 181 12.05 -13.68 -5.06
C SER A 181 11.66 -12.26 -4.66
N GLN A 182 10.48 -11.82 -5.08
CA GLN A 182 9.95 -10.51 -4.70
C GLN A 182 9.63 -10.46 -3.19
N PHE A 183 8.92 -11.45 -2.67
CA PHE A 183 8.53 -11.47 -1.27
C PHE A 183 9.72 -11.66 -0.33
N ASP A 184 10.75 -12.39 -0.75
CA ASP A 184 11.97 -12.54 0.04
C ASP A 184 12.69 -11.20 0.31
N LYS A 185 12.55 -10.19 -0.58
CA LYS A 185 13.07 -8.85 -0.33
C LYS A 185 12.44 -8.17 0.89
N LEU A 186 11.17 -8.51 1.19
CA LEU A 186 10.43 -7.93 2.32
C LEU A 186 10.94 -8.43 3.68
N LYS A 187 11.66 -9.55 3.72
CA LYS A 187 12.20 -10.12 4.97
C LYS A 187 13.08 -9.13 5.73
N LYS A 188 13.73 -8.19 5.03
CA LYS A 188 14.52 -7.15 5.70
C LYS A 188 13.71 -6.34 6.74
N PHE A 189 12.39 -6.21 6.54
CA PHE A 189 11.53 -5.51 7.49
C PHE A 189 11.21 -6.39 8.70
N SER A 190 10.81 -7.64 8.50
CA SER A 190 10.58 -8.56 9.61
C SER A 190 11.83 -8.87 10.42
N ASP A 191 13.00 -8.97 9.76
CA ASP A 191 14.29 -9.16 10.43
C ASP A 191 14.67 -7.97 11.32
N ASN A 192 14.13 -6.79 11.04
CA ASN A 192 14.26 -5.58 11.86
C ASN A 192 13.07 -5.33 12.80
N GLY A 193 12.19 -6.31 12.96
CA GLY A 193 11.08 -6.28 13.92
C GLY A 193 9.83 -5.52 13.45
N TYR A 194 9.77 -5.09 12.19
CA TYR A 194 8.57 -4.46 11.62
C TYR A 194 7.58 -5.52 11.12
N GLY A 195 6.28 -5.27 11.29
CA GLY A 195 5.25 -6.02 10.59
C GLY A 195 5.26 -5.74 9.08
N ILE A 196 4.70 -6.64 8.29
CA ILE A 196 4.56 -6.48 6.83
C ILE A 196 3.09 -6.66 6.48
N ILE A 197 2.50 -5.67 5.82
CA ILE A 197 1.15 -5.77 5.26
C ILE A 197 1.27 -5.55 3.75
N ILE A 198 0.80 -6.53 2.97
CA ILE A 198 0.57 -6.36 1.55
C ILE A 198 -0.84 -5.76 1.44
N GLY A 199 -0.92 -4.42 1.50
CA GLY A 199 -2.18 -3.67 1.67
C GLY A 199 -3.13 -3.84 0.50
N GLU A 200 -2.58 -4.10 -0.67
CA GLU A 200 -3.31 -4.48 -1.86
C GLU A 200 -2.54 -5.54 -2.63
N TYR A 201 -3.24 -6.55 -3.10
CA TYR A 201 -2.77 -7.44 -4.16
C TYR A 201 -3.96 -7.93 -4.96
N GLY A 202 -3.76 -8.25 -6.23
CA GLY A 202 -4.88 -8.67 -7.06
C GLY A 202 -4.53 -8.78 -8.52
N PHE A 203 -5.56 -8.63 -9.34
CA PHE A 203 -5.50 -8.78 -10.79
C PHE A 203 -6.52 -7.85 -11.45
N GLY A 204 -6.19 -7.32 -12.63
CA GLY A 204 -7.03 -6.33 -13.33
C GLY A 204 -8.28 -6.93 -13.99
N ASN A 205 -8.25 -8.20 -14.37
CA ASN A 205 -9.31 -8.82 -15.14
C ASN A 205 -9.55 -10.28 -14.73
N THR A 206 -10.81 -10.64 -14.51
CA THR A 206 -11.26 -12.00 -14.14
C THR A 206 -11.15 -13.04 -15.26
N ASP A 207 -10.95 -12.62 -16.51
CA ASP A 207 -10.74 -13.52 -17.66
C ASP A 207 -9.35 -14.19 -17.66
N LYS A 208 -8.42 -13.72 -16.84
CA LYS A 208 -7.07 -14.26 -16.77
C LYS A 208 -7.06 -15.64 -16.11
N LYS A 209 -6.18 -16.51 -16.62
CA LYS A 209 -6.02 -17.85 -16.07
C LYS A 209 -5.07 -17.85 -14.89
N GLY A 210 -5.31 -18.72 -13.92
CA GLY A 210 -4.42 -18.93 -12.79
C GLY A 210 -4.73 -18.07 -11.56
N ILE A 211 -5.84 -17.33 -11.55
CA ILE A 211 -6.25 -16.48 -10.42
C ILE A 211 -6.26 -17.21 -9.08
N PRO A 212 -6.91 -18.39 -8.93
CA PRO A 212 -6.88 -19.10 -7.65
C PRO A 212 -5.46 -19.51 -7.22
N ALA A 213 -4.61 -19.91 -8.17
CA ALA A 213 -3.22 -20.29 -7.89
C ALA A 213 -2.39 -19.09 -7.43
N TYR A 214 -2.53 -17.94 -8.09
CA TYR A 214 -1.87 -16.70 -7.69
C TYR A 214 -2.28 -16.25 -6.29
N VAL A 215 -3.59 -16.16 -6.04
CA VAL A 215 -4.10 -15.71 -4.73
C VAL A 215 -3.66 -16.67 -3.63
N LYS A 216 -3.74 -17.98 -3.87
CA LYS A 216 -3.26 -19.02 -2.95
C LYS A 216 -1.77 -18.81 -2.62
N GLU A 217 -0.94 -18.57 -3.64
CA GLU A 217 0.49 -18.41 -3.45
C GLU A 217 0.84 -17.12 -2.70
N VAL A 218 0.20 -15.99 -3.05
CA VAL A 218 0.37 -14.74 -2.30
C VAL A 218 0.01 -14.94 -0.81
N MET A 219 -1.09 -15.62 -0.51
CA MET A 219 -1.51 -15.88 0.87
C MET A 219 -0.54 -16.81 1.60
N THR A 220 -0.15 -17.91 0.97
CA THR A 220 0.68 -18.94 1.62
C THR A 220 2.12 -18.49 1.77
N TYR A 221 2.73 -17.94 0.72
CA TYR A 221 4.10 -17.45 0.81
C TYR A 221 4.20 -16.16 1.61
N GLY A 222 3.22 -15.25 1.48
CA GLY A 222 3.11 -14.08 2.35
C GLY A 222 3.12 -14.46 3.83
N LYS A 223 2.28 -15.41 4.22
CA LYS A 223 2.26 -15.95 5.60
C LYS A 223 3.61 -16.56 6.02
N LYS A 224 4.28 -17.27 5.10
CA LYS A 224 5.60 -17.88 5.36
C LYS A 224 6.66 -16.84 5.72
N ILE A 225 6.63 -15.65 5.12
CA ILE A 225 7.55 -14.54 5.41
C ILE A 225 7.06 -13.61 6.54
N GLY A 226 5.92 -13.92 7.17
CA GLY A 226 5.32 -13.09 8.22
C GLY A 226 4.54 -11.88 7.71
N ALA A 227 4.16 -11.86 6.44
CA ALA A 227 3.32 -10.82 5.87
C ALA A 227 1.82 -11.16 5.97
N THR A 228 0.99 -10.13 6.05
CA THR A 228 -0.48 -10.21 5.97
C THR A 228 -0.95 -9.61 4.66
N PRO A 229 -1.37 -10.43 3.67
CA PRO A 229 -1.90 -9.93 2.40
C PRO A 229 -3.37 -9.60 2.50
N VAL A 230 -3.78 -8.48 1.86
CA VAL A 230 -5.15 -8.00 1.75
C VAL A 230 -5.55 -7.98 0.28
N LEU A 231 -6.50 -8.83 -0.10
CA LEU A 231 -6.95 -8.93 -1.48
C LEU A 231 -7.74 -7.68 -1.89
N TRP A 232 -7.31 -7.03 -2.96
CA TRP A 232 -8.12 -6.01 -3.62
C TRP A 232 -9.26 -6.70 -4.39
N ASN A 233 -10.50 -6.40 -3.97
CA ASN A 233 -11.67 -7.02 -4.61
C ASN A 233 -11.89 -6.49 -6.02
N ASN A 234 -11.57 -7.30 -7.01
CA ASN A 234 -11.84 -7.02 -8.41
C ASN A 234 -12.87 -8.01 -8.96
N SER A 235 -14.14 -7.81 -8.62
CA SER A 235 -15.28 -8.62 -9.08
C SER A 235 -15.26 -10.10 -8.65
N VAL A 236 -14.47 -10.46 -7.62
CA VAL A 236 -14.45 -11.79 -7.02
C VAL A 236 -15.56 -11.96 -6.00
N PHE A 237 -15.82 -10.90 -5.25
CA PHE A 237 -16.90 -10.83 -4.26
C PHE A 237 -18.02 -9.93 -4.76
N ASP A 238 -19.24 -10.41 -4.73
CA ASP A 238 -20.39 -9.51 -4.75
C ASP A 238 -20.55 -8.91 -3.37
N ARG A 239 -20.22 -7.63 -3.26
CA ARG A 239 -20.27 -6.88 -1.98
C ARG A 239 -21.71 -6.54 -1.54
N TYR A 240 -22.71 -6.66 -2.42
CA TYR A 240 -24.10 -6.40 -2.10
C TYR A 240 -24.77 -7.64 -1.52
N ASP A 241 -24.50 -8.79 -2.14
CA ASP A 241 -25.07 -10.07 -1.69
C ASP A 241 -24.15 -10.82 -0.71
N GLY A 242 -22.89 -10.37 -0.59
CA GLY A 242 -21.92 -10.96 0.34
C GLY A 242 -21.45 -12.37 -0.08
N VAL A 243 -21.46 -12.65 -1.36
CA VAL A 243 -21.13 -13.97 -1.93
C VAL A 243 -19.86 -13.91 -2.79
N ILE A 244 -19.23 -15.07 -2.98
CA ILE A 244 -18.12 -15.24 -3.92
C ILE A 244 -18.68 -15.67 -5.27
N CYS A 245 -18.29 -14.95 -6.32
CA CYS A 245 -18.81 -15.15 -7.67
C CYS A 245 -18.21 -16.37 -8.40
N PHE A 246 -17.12 -16.96 -7.87
CA PHE A 246 -16.41 -18.06 -8.52
C PHE A 246 -16.21 -19.25 -7.57
N LYS A 247 -16.73 -20.40 -7.96
CA LYS A 247 -16.68 -21.62 -7.12
C LYS A 247 -15.27 -22.10 -6.82
N ASP A 248 -14.39 -22.10 -7.81
CA ASP A 248 -12.99 -22.53 -7.64
C ASP A 248 -12.20 -21.58 -6.74
N PHE A 249 -12.55 -20.29 -6.75
CA PHE A 249 -11.98 -19.32 -5.84
C PHE A 249 -12.47 -19.53 -4.40
N ALA A 250 -13.75 -19.80 -4.20
CA ALA A 250 -14.31 -20.12 -2.90
C ALA A 250 -13.64 -21.37 -2.30
N GLN A 251 -13.51 -22.43 -3.11
CA GLN A 251 -12.83 -23.65 -2.68
C GLN A 251 -11.37 -23.40 -2.30
N MET A 252 -10.65 -22.60 -3.06
CA MET A 252 -9.27 -22.21 -2.74
C MET A 252 -9.19 -21.45 -1.41
N LEU A 253 -10.11 -20.52 -1.15
CA LEU A 253 -10.16 -19.80 0.12
C LEU A 253 -10.40 -20.73 1.31
N GLU A 254 -11.32 -21.69 1.18
CA GLU A 254 -11.55 -22.69 2.23
C GLU A 254 -10.27 -23.50 2.53
N GLU A 255 -9.55 -23.93 1.49
CA GLU A 255 -8.29 -24.65 1.62
C GLU A 255 -7.21 -23.84 2.37
N VAL A 256 -7.06 -22.56 2.03
CA VAL A 256 -5.97 -21.72 2.56
C VAL A 256 -6.27 -21.18 3.95
N THR A 257 -7.52 -20.79 4.19
CA THR A 257 -7.93 -20.13 5.45
C THR A 257 -8.47 -21.10 6.49
N GLY A 258 -8.89 -22.30 6.08
CA GLY A 258 -9.64 -23.22 6.92
C GLY A 258 -11.09 -22.76 7.18
N ALA A 259 -11.56 -21.74 6.47
CA ALA A 259 -12.95 -21.31 6.55
C ALA A 259 -13.88 -22.44 6.09
N THR A 260 -15.09 -22.48 6.62
CA THR A 260 -16.14 -23.40 6.21
C THR A 260 -17.39 -22.62 5.80
N ASN A 261 -18.12 -23.15 4.83
CA ASN A 261 -19.35 -22.51 4.35
C ASN A 261 -19.11 -21.10 3.77
N VAL A 262 -18.08 -20.96 2.95
CA VAL A 262 -17.85 -19.73 2.20
C VAL A 262 -19.05 -19.46 1.31
N PRO A 263 -19.74 -18.31 1.42
CA PRO A 263 -20.93 -18.04 0.62
C PRO A 263 -20.59 -17.99 -0.87
N LEU A 264 -21.31 -18.75 -1.66
CA LEU A 264 -21.16 -18.84 -3.12
C LEU A 264 -22.48 -18.45 -3.77
N GLU A 265 -22.41 -17.75 -4.91
CA GLU A 265 -23.56 -17.40 -5.74
C GLU A 265 -24.32 -18.60 -6.28
#